data_c6003e2553f568d69b009a7a1bdfd62c
#
_entry.id   c6003e2553f568d69b009a7a1bdfd62c
#
_cell.length_a   1.000
_cell.length_b   1.000
_cell.length_c   1.000
_cell.angle_alpha   90.00
_cell.angle_beta   90.00
_cell.angle_gamma   90.00
#
_symmetry.space_group_name_H-M   'P 1'
#
loop_
_entity.id
_entity.type
_entity.pdbx_description
1 polymer ?
#
loop_
_entity_poly.entity_id
_entity_poly.type
_entity_poly.pdbx_seq_one_letter_code
_entity_poly.pdbx_strand_id
1 'polypeptide(L)'
;EIVVPVLDYSRAENILDYIVDWNTNNPDDQIKVRGHVLVWHSQTPEWFFHEDYDKTKDYVSPEEMNKRLEWYIKTVLTHFTGEGSKYEGLFYGWDVVNEAVSDSTGTYRSDVEGGSDSLTDDTHGSKSSWWKVYQSNEFIINAFRYANKYAPADVELYYNDYNDSTPSKVGPIVELLKAVKEAEGTRIDAMGMQAHHNIDSPTMEQMEDAARQYAAVVGKIQLTELDIKASNTFDGTEATLKDEYNKQAYRYKEIYESLKKLQSEGVEVGGMIVWGVIDGNSWLQSNASVGGGADGTQTQCPL
;
A
#
# COMPACT_ATOMS: atom_id res chain seq x y z
N GLU A 1 -25.86 -22.56 -9.83
CA GLU A 1 -25.20 -21.35 -10.40
C GLU A 1 -24.27 -20.79 -9.34
N ILE A 2 -23.00 -20.67 -9.67
CA ILE A 2 -22.06 -19.99 -8.76
C ILE A 2 -22.37 -18.50 -8.90
N VAL A 3 -22.85 -17.88 -7.84
CA VAL A 3 -22.99 -16.42 -7.79
C VAL A 3 -21.57 -15.83 -7.71
N VAL A 4 -21.14 -15.16 -8.76
CA VAL A 4 -19.87 -14.45 -8.80
C VAL A 4 -20.17 -12.96 -8.61
N PRO A 5 -19.48 -12.26 -7.69
CA PRO A 5 -19.66 -10.83 -7.52
C PRO A 5 -19.39 -10.06 -8.82
N VAL A 6 -20.14 -8.98 -9.03
CA VAL A 6 -19.88 -8.04 -10.14
C VAL A 6 -18.98 -6.93 -9.63
N LEU A 7 -17.84 -6.72 -10.30
CA LEU A 7 -16.91 -5.64 -9.97
C LEU A 7 -17.32 -4.37 -10.73
N ASP A 8 -17.42 -3.26 -10.02
CA ASP A 8 -17.68 -1.94 -10.61
C ASP A 8 -16.36 -1.15 -10.69
N TYR A 9 -15.91 -0.92 -11.90
CA TYR A 9 -14.67 -0.20 -12.19
C TYR A 9 -14.87 1.29 -12.51
N SER A 10 -16.11 1.76 -12.54
CA SER A 10 -16.47 3.08 -13.08
C SER A 10 -15.68 4.24 -12.48
N ARG A 11 -15.37 4.20 -11.18
CA ARG A 11 -14.59 5.26 -10.52
C ARG A 11 -13.13 5.27 -10.99
N ALA A 12 -12.52 4.11 -11.10
CA ALA A 12 -11.15 3.98 -11.60
C ALA A 12 -11.09 4.33 -13.08
N GLU A 13 -12.01 3.83 -13.88
CA GLU A 13 -12.09 4.09 -15.32
C GLU A 13 -12.21 5.58 -15.63
N ASN A 14 -13.00 6.34 -14.87
CA ASN A 14 -13.12 7.79 -15.07
C ASN A 14 -11.77 8.52 -14.95
N ILE A 15 -10.92 8.10 -14.01
CA ILE A 15 -9.57 8.69 -13.84
C ILE A 15 -8.64 8.20 -14.94
N LEU A 16 -8.67 6.90 -15.23
CA LEU A 16 -7.82 6.28 -16.24
C LEU A 16 -8.13 6.80 -17.65
N ASP A 17 -9.40 7.03 -17.95
CA ASP A 17 -9.83 7.62 -19.22
C ASP A 17 -9.23 9.02 -19.43
N TYR A 18 -9.25 9.85 -18.39
CA TYR A 18 -8.57 11.15 -18.43
C TYR A 18 -7.06 11.00 -18.70
N ILE A 19 -6.40 10.02 -18.05
CA ILE A 19 -4.97 9.78 -18.24
C ILE A 19 -4.67 9.28 -19.66
N VAL A 20 -5.50 8.39 -20.21
CA VAL A 20 -5.38 7.93 -21.60
C VAL A 20 -5.50 9.09 -22.58
N ASP A 21 -6.49 9.97 -22.36
CA ASP A 21 -6.67 11.17 -23.19
C ASP A 21 -5.48 12.12 -23.05
N TRP A 22 -4.97 12.33 -21.83
CA TRP A 22 -3.76 13.13 -21.59
C TRP A 22 -2.57 12.56 -22.36
N ASN A 23 -2.28 11.28 -22.21
CA ASN A 23 -1.14 10.61 -22.82
C ASN A 23 -1.23 10.62 -24.36
N THR A 24 -2.43 10.54 -24.91
CA THR A 24 -2.67 10.65 -26.35
C THR A 24 -2.30 12.03 -26.89
N ASN A 25 -2.61 13.07 -26.13
CA ASN A 25 -2.35 14.46 -26.52
C ASN A 25 -0.96 14.97 -26.12
N ASN A 26 -0.25 14.26 -25.24
CA ASN A 26 1.06 14.63 -24.68
C ASN A 26 2.04 13.45 -24.75
N PRO A 27 2.47 13.02 -25.94
CA PRO A 27 3.30 11.81 -26.09
C PRO A 27 4.69 11.92 -25.42
N ASP A 28 5.20 13.14 -25.24
CA ASP A 28 6.47 13.41 -24.59
C ASP A 28 6.35 13.63 -23.07
N ASP A 29 5.14 13.64 -22.53
CA ASP A 29 4.86 13.88 -21.10
C ASP A 29 3.77 12.92 -20.61
N GLN A 30 4.08 11.63 -20.65
CA GLN A 30 3.12 10.59 -20.33
C GLN A 30 3.01 10.32 -18.83
N ILE A 31 1.79 10.18 -18.36
CA ILE A 31 1.47 9.72 -17.02
C ILE A 31 1.43 8.20 -17.02
N LYS A 32 2.12 7.57 -16.07
CA LYS A 32 2.04 6.15 -15.76
C LYS A 32 1.29 5.94 -14.44
N VAL A 33 0.67 4.79 -14.30
CA VAL A 33 -0.20 4.48 -13.17
C VAL A 33 0.40 3.36 -12.32
N ARG A 34 0.18 3.46 -11.02
CA ARG A 34 0.42 2.39 -10.06
C ARG A 34 -0.92 1.88 -9.55
N GLY A 35 -1.16 0.60 -9.67
CA GLY A 35 -2.39 -0.04 -9.17
C GLY A 35 -2.32 -0.24 -7.65
N HIS A 36 -3.38 0.13 -6.95
CA HIS A 36 -3.51 -0.03 -5.51
C HIS A 36 -4.95 -0.43 -5.18
N VAL A 37 -5.22 -1.50 -4.57
CA VAL A 37 -4.45 -2.64 -4.07
C VAL A 37 -5.25 -3.93 -4.35
N LEU A 38 -4.60 -5.09 -4.51
CA LEU A 38 -5.33 -6.34 -4.72
C LEU A 38 -5.76 -6.98 -3.39
N VAL A 39 -4.86 -7.02 -2.39
CA VAL A 39 -5.13 -7.64 -1.09
C VAL A 39 -4.78 -6.69 0.04
N TRP A 40 -5.77 -6.32 0.83
CA TRP A 40 -5.61 -5.48 2.00
C TRP A 40 -6.53 -5.97 3.12
N HIS A 41 -6.10 -5.85 4.37
CA HIS A 41 -6.93 -6.21 5.53
C HIS A 41 -8.10 -5.25 5.71
N SER A 42 -7.96 -3.99 5.30
CA SER A 42 -8.99 -2.96 5.34
C SER A 42 -9.74 -2.86 4.01
N GLN A 43 -10.97 -2.42 4.04
CA GLN A 43 -11.82 -2.12 2.88
C GLN A 43 -12.15 -3.31 1.95
N THR A 44 -11.70 -4.53 2.26
CA THR A 44 -12.22 -5.73 1.60
C THR A 44 -13.58 -6.05 2.23
N PRO A 45 -14.68 -6.09 1.47
CA PRO A 45 -16.00 -6.32 2.04
C PRO A 45 -16.08 -7.64 2.81
N GLU A 46 -16.59 -7.61 4.04
CA GLU A 46 -16.60 -8.79 4.91
C GLU A 46 -17.37 -9.96 4.30
N TRP A 47 -18.43 -9.72 3.55
CA TRP A 47 -19.18 -10.76 2.84
C TRP A 47 -18.32 -11.61 1.90
N PHE A 48 -17.18 -11.08 1.41
CA PHE A 48 -16.29 -11.78 0.50
C PHE A 48 -15.66 -13.03 1.13
N PHE A 49 -15.55 -13.06 2.44
CA PHE A 49 -14.94 -14.15 3.21
C PHE A 49 -15.93 -15.23 3.66
N HIS A 50 -17.23 -15.01 3.47
CA HIS A 50 -18.29 -15.88 3.98
C HIS A 50 -18.90 -16.75 2.89
N GLU A 51 -19.50 -17.89 3.31
CA GLU A 51 -20.24 -18.78 2.42
C GLU A 51 -21.36 -18.03 1.70
N ASP A 52 -21.57 -18.36 0.43
CA ASP A 52 -22.54 -17.72 -0.46
C ASP A 52 -22.47 -16.18 -0.51
N TYR A 53 -21.32 -15.60 -0.14
CA TYR A 53 -21.11 -14.14 -0.02
C TYR A 53 -22.07 -13.45 0.96
N ASP A 54 -22.45 -14.16 2.01
CA ASP A 54 -23.38 -13.68 3.04
C ASP A 54 -22.68 -13.66 4.41
N LYS A 55 -22.40 -12.45 4.93
CA LYS A 55 -21.71 -12.24 6.21
C LYS A 55 -22.42 -12.82 7.44
N THR A 56 -23.65 -13.34 7.29
CA THR A 56 -24.37 -14.05 8.34
C THR A 56 -24.05 -15.54 8.39
N LYS A 57 -23.30 -16.06 7.39
CA LYS A 57 -22.86 -17.46 7.30
C LYS A 57 -21.44 -17.63 7.82
N ASP A 58 -20.98 -18.87 7.86
CA ASP A 58 -19.62 -19.20 8.27
C ASP A 58 -18.57 -18.67 7.26
N TYR A 59 -17.33 -18.51 7.70
CA TYR A 59 -16.21 -18.24 6.82
C TYR A 59 -15.97 -19.43 5.88
N VAL A 60 -15.62 -19.14 4.65
CA VAL A 60 -15.26 -20.18 3.68
C VAL A 60 -13.94 -20.88 4.06
N SER A 61 -13.74 -22.08 3.50
CA SER A 61 -12.44 -22.75 3.64
C SER A 61 -11.32 -22.03 2.87
N PRO A 62 -10.04 -22.25 3.23
CA PRO A 62 -8.91 -21.72 2.47
C PRO A 62 -8.94 -22.12 0.98
N GLU A 63 -9.39 -23.33 0.66
CA GLU A 63 -9.49 -23.79 -0.73
C GLU A 63 -10.53 -23.02 -1.54
N GLU A 64 -11.66 -22.67 -0.93
CA GLU A 64 -12.65 -21.83 -1.57
C GLU A 64 -12.15 -20.39 -1.69
N MET A 65 -11.51 -19.88 -0.65
CA MET A 65 -10.92 -18.54 -0.69
C MET A 65 -9.81 -18.43 -1.76
N ASN A 66 -9.02 -19.47 -1.97
CA ASN A 66 -8.03 -19.50 -3.06
C ASN A 66 -8.68 -19.29 -4.44
N LYS A 67 -9.83 -19.90 -4.69
CA LYS A 67 -10.56 -19.70 -5.95
C LYS A 67 -11.09 -18.28 -6.08
N ARG A 68 -11.62 -17.70 -5.00
CA ARG A 68 -12.11 -16.32 -4.97
C ARG A 68 -10.99 -15.31 -5.18
N LEU A 69 -9.86 -15.51 -4.50
CA LEU A 69 -8.68 -14.68 -4.61
C LEU A 69 -8.09 -14.73 -6.03
N GLU A 70 -7.95 -15.93 -6.60
CA GLU A 70 -7.48 -16.08 -7.98
C GLU A 70 -8.44 -15.43 -8.99
N TRP A 71 -9.73 -15.65 -8.84
CA TRP A 71 -10.75 -15.03 -9.67
C TRP A 71 -10.67 -13.49 -9.62
N TYR A 72 -10.58 -12.94 -8.42
CA TYR A 72 -10.51 -11.49 -8.21
C TYR A 72 -9.25 -10.89 -8.84
N ILE A 73 -8.08 -11.42 -8.52
CA ILE A 73 -6.80 -10.94 -9.05
C ILE A 73 -6.76 -11.05 -10.57
N LYS A 74 -7.17 -12.21 -11.13
CA LYS A 74 -7.28 -12.42 -12.57
C LYS A 74 -8.18 -11.37 -13.20
N THR A 75 -9.37 -11.17 -12.66
CA THR A 75 -10.38 -10.28 -13.23
C THR A 75 -9.90 -8.84 -13.25
N VAL A 76 -9.33 -8.35 -12.14
CA VAL A 76 -8.79 -6.99 -12.02
C VAL A 76 -7.60 -6.78 -12.95
N LEU A 77 -6.59 -7.64 -12.88
CA LEU A 77 -5.38 -7.48 -13.69
C LEU A 77 -5.66 -7.61 -15.18
N THR A 78 -6.50 -8.56 -15.59
CA THR A 78 -6.88 -8.70 -17.01
C THR A 78 -7.61 -7.46 -17.51
N HIS A 79 -8.51 -6.90 -16.69
CA HIS A 79 -9.27 -5.70 -17.07
C HIS A 79 -8.37 -4.48 -17.29
N PHE A 80 -7.41 -4.26 -16.39
CA PHE A 80 -6.59 -3.04 -16.42
C PHE A 80 -5.26 -3.19 -17.16
N THR A 81 -4.68 -4.38 -17.20
CA THR A 81 -3.32 -4.57 -17.74
C THR A 81 -3.24 -5.63 -18.85
N GLY A 82 -4.33 -6.38 -19.09
CA GLY A 82 -4.34 -7.48 -20.05
C GLY A 82 -4.20 -7.02 -21.50
N GLU A 83 -3.76 -7.93 -22.36
CA GLU A 83 -3.68 -7.72 -23.81
C GLU A 83 -5.05 -7.30 -24.38
N GLY A 84 -5.08 -6.21 -25.12
CA GLY A 84 -6.30 -5.62 -25.68
C GLY A 84 -7.15 -4.81 -24.71
N SER A 85 -6.70 -4.64 -23.46
CA SER A 85 -7.34 -3.70 -22.53
C SER A 85 -7.20 -2.26 -23.03
N LYS A 86 -8.21 -1.43 -22.77
CA LYS A 86 -8.14 0.02 -23.02
C LYS A 86 -6.95 0.68 -22.29
N TYR A 87 -6.49 0.08 -21.21
CA TYR A 87 -5.46 0.58 -20.32
C TYR A 87 -4.13 -0.18 -20.43
N GLU A 88 -3.99 -1.03 -21.46
CA GLU A 88 -2.77 -1.79 -21.71
C GLU A 88 -1.54 -0.88 -21.78
N GLY A 89 -0.47 -1.24 -21.06
CA GLY A 89 0.78 -0.47 -20.99
C GLY A 89 0.71 0.83 -20.16
N LEU A 90 -0.45 1.15 -19.56
CA LEU A 90 -0.59 2.33 -18.69
C LEU A 90 0.01 2.09 -17.30
N PHE A 91 -0.15 0.89 -16.76
CA PHE A 91 0.32 0.53 -15.43
C PHE A 91 1.79 0.10 -15.47
N TYR A 92 2.62 0.70 -14.61
CA TYR A 92 4.02 0.30 -14.43
C TYR A 92 4.23 -0.64 -13.25
N GLY A 93 3.29 -0.67 -12.29
CA GLY A 93 3.39 -1.51 -11.11
C GLY A 93 2.06 -1.65 -10.38
N TRP A 94 1.99 -2.63 -9.50
CA TRP A 94 0.79 -2.93 -8.71
C TRP A 94 1.13 -3.34 -7.28
N ASP A 95 0.46 -2.75 -6.29
CA ASP A 95 0.46 -3.22 -4.91
C ASP A 95 -0.36 -4.52 -4.83
N VAL A 96 0.34 -5.63 -4.71
CA VAL A 96 -0.31 -6.94 -4.62
C VAL A 96 -0.88 -7.16 -3.23
N VAL A 97 -0.09 -6.87 -2.20
CA VAL A 97 -0.49 -6.96 -0.81
C VAL A 97 -0.08 -5.69 -0.07
N ASN A 98 -1.02 -5.17 0.72
CA ASN A 98 -0.84 -3.97 1.53
C ASN A 98 -0.96 -4.30 3.02
N GLU A 99 -0.01 -3.79 3.85
CA GLU A 99 -0.10 -3.72 5.31
C GLU A 99 -0.34 -5.06 6.02
N ALA A 100 0.31 -6.11 5.56
CA ALA A 100 0.16 -7.44 6.14
C ALA A 100 1.01 -7.69 7.40
N VAL A 101 1.89 -6.76 7.76
CA VAL A 101 2.69 -6.82 9.00
C VAL A 101 2.07 -5.95 10.07
N SER A 102 1.91 -6.51 11.25
CA SER A 102 1.34 -5.85 12.42
C SER A 102 2.34 -4.91 13.09
N ASP A 103 1.88 -3.72 13.48
CA ASP A 103 2.66 -2.79 14.30
C ASP A 103 2.77 -3.25 15.76
N SER A 104 1.79 -4.00 16.27
CA SER A 104 1.70 -4.36 17.69
C SER A 104 2.44 -5.64 18.02
N THR A 105 2.49 -6.60 17.10
CA THR A 105 3.08 -7.92 17.36
C THR A 105 4.43 -8.13 16.69
N GLY A 106 4.79 -7.31 15.70
CA GLY A 106 6.00 -7.50 14.92
C GLY A 106 5.99 -8.80 14.12
N THR A 107 4.83 -9.27 13.70
CA THR A 107 4.61 -10.43 12.84
C THR A 107 3.45 -10.15 11.89
N TYR A 108 2.91 -11.17 11.23
CA TYR A 108 1.75 -10.99 10.37
C TYR A 108 0.54 -10.45 11.13
N ARG A 109 -0.22 -9.57 10.49
CA ARG A 109 -1.48 -9.05 10.99
C ARG A 109 -2.50 -10.17 11.09
N SER A 110 -3.05 -10.38 12.30
CA SER A 110 -3.96 -11.49 12.59
C SER A 110 -5.43 -11.03 12.70
N ASP A 111 -6.32 -11.99 12.96
CA ASP A 111 -7.75 -11.77 13.18
C ASP A 111 -8.12 -11.37 14.62
N VAL A 112 -7.14 -11.36 15.55
CA VAL A 112 -7.34 -11.01 16.97
C VAL A 112 -6.61 -9.74 17.41
N GLU A 113 -6.03 -9.03 16.47
CA GLU A 113 -5.23 -7.86 16.72
C GLU A 113 -6.09 -6.67 17.19
N GLY A 114 -5.55 -5.81 18.07
CA GLY A 114 -6.24 -4.61 18.51
C GLY A 114 -7.34 -4.80 19.56
N GLY A 115 -7.52 -5.99 20.11
CA GLY A 115 -8.35 -6.25 21.30
C GLY A 115 -9.88 -6.21 21.14
N SER A 116 -10.39 -5.93 19.95
CA SER A 116 -11.82 -6.02 19.64
C SER A 116 -12.10 -7.26 18.79
N ASP A 117 -13.19 -7.95 19.00
CA ASP A 117 -13.48 -9.24 18.35
C ASP A 117 -14.30 -9.12 17.06
N SER A 118 -14.64 -7.89 16.65
CA SER A 118 -15.51 -7.71 15.50
C SER A 118 -14.72 -7.56 14.21
N LEU A 119 -14.93 -8.48 13.28
CA LEU A 119 -14.58 -8.40 11.85
C LEU A 119 -15.83 -8.10 11.01
N THR A 120 -16.80 -7.38 11.58
CA THR A 120 -18.14 -7.24 11.00
C THR A 120 -18.30 -6.04 10.09
N ASP A 121 -17.33 -5.15 10.04
CA ASP A 121 -17.32 -4.00 9.13
C ASP A 121 -16.21 -4.13 8.08
N ASP A 122 -16.35 -3.43 6.99
CA ASP A 122 -15.42 -3.50 5.85
C ASP A 122 -14.08 -2.79 6.14
N THR A 123 -13.95 -2.11 7.25
CA THR A 123 -12.69 -1.46 7.65
C THR A 123 -11.81 -2.38 8.49
N HIS A 124 -12.39 -3.34 9.19
CA HIS A 124 -11.73 -4.35 10.06
C HIS A 124 -10.80 -3.79 11.14
N GLY A 125 -10.62 -2.48 11.23
CA GLY A 125 -9.64 -1.86 12.12
C GLY A 125 -8.23 -2.38 11.84
N SER A 126 -7.58 -2.98 12.86
CA SER A 126 -6.25 -3.58 12.72
C SER A 126 -6.27 -5.07 12.39
N LYS A 127 -7.43 -5.68 12.18
CA LYS A 127 -7.61 -7.12 12.01
C LYS A 127 -7.63 -7.53 10.56
N SER A 128 -7.41 -8.82 10.30
CA SER A 128 -7.37 -9.39 8.97
C SER A 128 -8.33 -10.57 8.83
N SER A 129 -9.40 -10.39 8.05
CA SER A 129 -10.27 -11.49 7.64
C SER A 129 -9.54 -12.50 6.72
N TRP A 130 -8.50 -12.07 6.00
CA TRP A 130 -7.61 -12.97 5.29
C TRP A 130 -6.95 -13.94 6.26
N TRP A 131 -6.36 -13.42 7.35
CA TRP A 131 -5.77 -14.28 8.38
C TRP A 131 -6.82 -15.17 9.05
N LYS A 132 -8.03 -14.67 9.25
CA LYS A 132 -9.14 -15.46 9.83
C LYS A 132 -9.41 -16.73 9.03
N VAL A 133 -9.40 -16.64 7.72
CA VAL A 133 -9.60 -17.79 6.83
C VAL A 133 -8.39 -18.72 6.81
N TYR A 134 -7.19 -18.18 6.63
CA TYR A 134 -6.01 -19.00 6.34
C TYR A 134 -5.21 -19.44 7.56
N GLN A 135 -5.27 -18.70 8.67
CA GLN A 135 -4.44 -18.88 9.86
C GLN A 135 -2.93 -19.01 9.57
N SER A 136 -2.49 -18.43 8.47
CA SER A 136 -1.12 -18.43 7.97
C SER A 136 -0.90 -17.29 6.97
N ASN A 137 0.34 -17.12 6.50
CA ASN A 137 0.69 -16.17 5.44
C ASN A 137 0.39 -16.70 4.02
N GLU A 138 -0.29 -17.82 3.89
CA GLU A 138 -0.56 -18.44 2.60
C GLU A 138 -1.31 -17.53 1.63
N PHE A 139 -2.24 -16.72 2.13
CA PHE A 139 -2.96 -15.74 1.29
C PHE A 139 -2.02 -14.73 0.62
N ILE A 140 -0.94 -14.32 1.30
CA ILE A 140 0.08 -13.41 0.75
C ILE A 140 0.82 -14.10 -0.40
N ILE A 141 1.29 -15.32 -0.15
CA ILE A 141 2.00 -16.13 -1.15
C ILE A 141 1.11 -16.37 -2.38
N ASN A 142 -0.14 -16.74 -2.16
CA ASN A 142 -1.09 -17.00 -3.24
C ASN A 142 -1.45 -15.71 -4.00
N ALA A 143 -1.57 -14.56 -3.33
CA ALA A 143 -1.79 -13.28 -4.01
C ALA A 143 -0.65 -12.97 -4.98
N PHE A 144 0.62 -13.10 -4.57
CA PHE A 144 1.77 -12.88 -5.45
C PHE A 144 1.88 -13.95 -6.55
N ARG A 145 1.52 -15.21 -6.27
CA ARG A 145 1.47 -16.26 -7.28
C ARG A 145 0.44 -15.97 -8.36
N TYR A 146 -0.76 -15.55 -7.98
CA TYR A 146 -1.80 -15.19 -8.94
C TYR A 146 -1.46 -13.87 -9.66
N ALA A 147 -0.92 -12.89 -8.97
CA ALA A 147 -0.47 -11.66 -9.62
C ALA A 147 0.63 -11.95 -10.67
N ASN A 148 1.63 -12.79 -10.34
CA ASN A 148 2.65 -13.22 -11.31
C ASN A 148 2.06 -13.96 -12.53
N LYS A 149 0.98 -14.72 -12.32
CA LYS A 149 0.32 -15.46 -13.39
C LYS A 149 -0.44 -14.58 -14.37
N TYR A 150 -1.01 -13.47 -13.89
CA TYR A 150 -1.96 -12.67 -14.66
C TYR A 150 -1.48 -11.26 -15.00
N ALA A 151 -0.48 -10.73 -14.31
CA ALA A 151 0.14 -9.45 -14.67
C ALA A 151 1.11 -9.63 -15.84
N PRO A 152 1.17 -8.67 -16.79
CA PRO A 152 2.26 -8.58 -17.76
C PRO A 152 3.63 -8.53 -17.07
N ALA A 153 4.67 -9.00 -17.76
CA ALA A 153 6.01 -9.08 -17.19
C ALA A 153 6.64 -7.71 -16.88
N ASP A 154 6.19 -6.66 -17.55
CA ASP A 154 6.63 -5.28 -17.39
C ASP A 154 5.84 -4.51 -16.31
N VAL A 155 4.81 -5.11 -15.72
CA VAL A 155 4.11 -4.57 -14.55
C VAL A 155 4.77 -5.09 -13.29
N GLU A 156 5.44 -4.23 -12.55
CA GLU A 156 6.13 -4.57 -11.31
C GLU A 156 5.16 -4.93 -10.18
N LEU A 157 5.48 -5.94 -9.39
CA LEU A 157 4.68 -6.42 -8.27
C LEU A 157 5.28 -5.99 -6.94
N TYR A 158 4.51 -5.25 -6.16
CA TYR A 158 4.94 -4.64 -4.90
C TYR A 158 4.27 -5.28 -3.69
N TYR A 159 5.02 -5.39 -2.61
CA TYR A 159 4.47 -5.35 -1.25
C TYR A 159 4.54 -3.91 -0.75
N ASN A 160 3.48 -3.39 -0.14
CA ASN A 160 3.39 -2.01 0.32
C ASN A 160 3.03 -1.97 1.81
N ASP A 161 3.70 -1.12 2.61
CA ASP A 161 3.42 -1.04 4.04
C ASP A 161 3.79 0.34 4.61
N TYR A 162 3.16 0.70 5.73
CA TYR A 162 3.45 1.91 6.51
C TYR A 162 4.31 1.59 7.75
N ASN A 163 4.76 2.62 8.45
CA ASN A 163 5.75 2.47 9.53
C ASN A 163 6.98 1.65 9.10
N ASP A 164 7.23 1.65 7.81
CA ASP A 164 8.22 0.87 7.07
C ASP A 164 9.66 1.07 7.54
N SER A 165 9.93 2.16 8.23
CA SER A 165 11.24 2.50 8.78
C SER A 165 11.32 2.33 10.30
N THR A 166 10.27 1.81 10.93
CA THR A 166 10.25 1.53 12.37
C THR A 166 11.04 0.26 12.66
N PRO A 167 12.06 0.29 13.56
CA PRO A 167 12.95 -0.84 13.78
C PRO A 167 12.26 -2.17 14.11
N SER A 168 11.13 -2.13 14.82
CA SER A 168 10.36 -3.34 15.16
C SER A 168 9.61 -3.93 13.98
N LYS A 169 9.39 -3.17 12.90
CA LYS A 169 8.63 -3.59 11.73
C LYS A 169 9.53 -4.00 10.55
N VAL A 170 10.73 -3.44 10.46
CA VAL A 170 11.67 -3.71 9.36
C VAL A 170 11.99 -5.19 9.22
N GLY A 171 12.40 -5.84 10.32
CA GLY A 171 12.72 -7.27 10.30
C GLY A 171 11.57 -8.16 9.81
N PRO A 172 10.37 -8.05 10.40
CA PRO A 172 9.18 -8.75 9.92
C PRO A 172 8.83 -8.53 8.44
N ILE A 173 8.96 -7.31 7.93
CA ILE A 173 8.77 -7.02 6.50
C ILE A 173 9.84 -7.75 5.67
N VAL A 174 11.11 -7.71 6.06
CA VAL A 174 12.18 -8.45 5.39
C VAL A 174 11.89 -9.93 5.30
N GLU A 175 11.40 -10.54 6.39
CA GLU A 175 11.01 -11.97 6.39
C GLU A 175 9.81 -12.26 5.48
N LEU A 176 8.82 -11.35 5.42
CA LEU A 176 7.71 -11.46 4.46
C LEU A 176 8.23 -11.42 3.02
N LEU A 177 9.07 -10.45 2.69
CA LEU A 177 9.64 -10.29 1.34
C LEU A 177 10.42 -11.55 0.92
N LYS A 178 11.22 -12.12 1.83
CA LYS A 178 11.95 -13.39 1.59
C LYS A 178 10.99 -14.55 1.35
N ALA A 179 9.97 -14.70 2.21
CA ALA A 179 8.98 -15.75 2.09
C ALA A 179 8.26 -15.72 0.74
N VAL A 180 7.91 -14.52 0.26
CA VAL A 180 7.29 -14.35 -1.07
C VAL A 180 8.30 -14.68 -2.17
N LYS A 181 9.53 -14.16 -2.08
CA LYS A 181 10.55 -14.34 -3.12
C LYS A 181 10.98 -15.80 -3.30
N GLU A 182 11.01 -16.56 -2.21
CA GLU A 182 11.43 -17.97 -2.20
C GLU A 182 10.31 -18.94 -2.58
N ALA A 183 9.06 -18.52 -2.53
CA ALA A 183 7.92 -19.38 -2.84
C ALA A 183 7.83 -19.68 -4.34
N GLU A 184 7.48 -20.93 -4.67
CA GLU A 184 7.34 -21.36 -6.06
C GLU A 184 6.19 -20.61 -6.78
N GLY A 185 6.46 -20.13 -7.98
CA GLY A 185 5.48 -19.48 -8.85
C GLY A 185 5.16 -18.02 -8.50
N THR A 186 5.82 -17.46 -7.50
CA THR A 186 5.68 -16.04 -7.14
C THR A 186 6.68 -15.16 -7.90
N ARG A 187 6.38 -13.88 -7.94
CA ARG A 187 7.29 -12.79 -8.31
C ARG A 187 7.02 -11.60 -7.39
N ILE A 188 8.07 -10.99 -6.90
CA ILE A 188 8.02 -9.72 -6.18
C ILE A 188 9.20 -8.87 -6.65
N ASP A 189 8.91 -7.69 -7.15
CA ASP A 189 9.89 -6.84 -7.82
C ASP A 189 10.37 -5.71 -6.92
N ALA A 190 9.52 -5.23 -6.01
CA ALA A 190 9.86 -4.08 -5.20
C ALA A 190 9.15 -4.05 -3.84
N MET A 191 9.71 -3.25 -2.93
CA MET A 191 9.06 -2.83 -1.68
C MET A 191 8.53 -1.40 -1.83
N GLY A 192 7.22 -1.23 -1.60
CA GLY A 192 6.59 0.06 -1.44
C GLY A 192 6.66 0.50 0.02
N MET A 193 7.40 1.56 0.27
CA MET A 193 7.45 2.24 1.57
C MET A 193 6.42 3.37 1.52
N GLN A 194 5.31 3.25 2.27
CA GLN A 194 4.26 4.28 2.24
C GLN A 194 4.81 5.66 2.66
N ALA A 195 5.73 5.66 3.62
CA ALA A 195 6.39 6.88 4.07
C ALA A 195 5.42 7.94 4.62
N HIS A 196 4.41 7.50 5.39
CA HIS A 196 3.59 8.39 6.21
C HIS A 196 4.42 8.87 7.40
N HIS A 197 5.21 9.90 7.17
CA HIS A 197 6.17 10.42 8.14
C HIS A 197 5.60 11.56 8.96
N ASN A 198 6.34 12.00 9.95
CA ASN A 198 6.22 13.34 10.49
C ASN A 198 7.59 14.07 10.42
N ILE A 199 7.60 15.34 10.82
CA ILE A 199 8.84 16.14 10.77
C ILE A 199 9.93 15.50 11.62
N ASP A 200 9.58 14.89 12.76
CA ASP A 200 10.53 14.38 13.75
C ASP A 200 10.91 12.90 13.54
N SER A 201 10.15 12.15 12.76
CA SER A 201 10.35 10.70 12.58
C SER A 201 9.84 10.17 11.22
N PRO A 202 10.42 9.04 10.75
CA PRO A 202 11.60 8.35 11.25
C PRO A 202 12.86 9.21 11.07
N THR A 203 14.00 8.85 11.69
CA THR A 203 15.28 9.47 11.32
C THR A 203 15.68 9.06 9.90
N MET A 204 16.51 9.87 9.21
CA MET A 204 16.98 9.50 7.88
C MET A 204 17.81 8.23 7.90
N GLU A 205 18.58 8.00 8.97
CA GLU A 205 19.33 6.76 9.17
C GLU A 205 18.40 5.54 9.23
N GLN A 206 17.29 5.64 9.96
CA GLN A 206 16.29 4.55 10.02
C GLN A 206 15.67 4.28 8.65
N MET A 207 15.28 5.32 7.92
CA MET A 207 14.72 5.19 6.58
C MET A 207 15.72 4.56 5.60
N GLU A 208 16.95 5.04 5.58
CA GLU A 208 18.00 4.51 4.71
C GLU A 208 18.34 3.05 5.05
N ASP A 209 18.41 2.73 6.32
CA ASP A 209 18.72 1.36 6.80
C ASP A 209 17.61 0.37 6.41
N ALA A 210 16.35 0.76 6.60
CA ALA A 210 15.19 -0.02 6.15
C ALA A 210 15.23 -0.23 4.63
N ALA A 211 15.43 0.83 3.86
CA ALA A 211 15.52 0.78 2.40
C ALA A 211 16.62 -0.17 1.90
N ARG A 212 17.82 -0.15 2.52
CA ARG A 212 18.90 -1.08 2.19
C ARG A 212 18.54 -2.53 2.48
N GLN A 213 17.89 -2.79 3.62
CA GLN A 213 17.48 -4.14 4.00
C GLN A 213 16.41 -4.68 3.02
N TYR A 214 15.44 -3.89 2.61
CA TYR A 214 14.44 -4.27 1.62
C TYR A 214 15.06 -4.49 0.24
N ALA A 215 15.87 -3.56 -0.23
CA ALA A 215 16.55 -3.68 -1.51
C ALA A 215 17.48 -4.90 -1.58
N ALA A 216 18.10 -5.30 -0.48
CA ALA A 216 18.90 -6.51 -0.42
C ALA A 216 18.08 -7.78 -0.72
N VAL A 217 16.76 -7.76 -0.49
CA VAL A 217 15.86 -8.88 -0.81
C VAL A 217 15.27 -8.72 -2.21
N VAL A 218 14.60 -7.60 -2.50
CA VAL A 218 13.79 -7.44 -3.73
C VAL A 218 14.46 -6.58 -4.80
N GLY A 219 15.56 -5.91 -4.49
CA GLY A 219 16.34 -5.09 -5.44
C GLY A 219 15.88 -3.63 -5.52
N LYS A 220 14.61 -3.36 -5.45
CA LYS A 220 14.01 -2.03 -5.64
C LYS A 220 13.20 -1.60 -4.43
N ILE A 221 13.23 -0.29 -4.13
CA ILE A 221 12.29 0.38 -3.22
C ILE A 221 11.62 1.56 -3.92
N GLN A 222 10.45 1.95 -3.44
CA GLN A 222 9.76 3.17 -3.86
C GLN A 222 9.07 3.80 -2.67
N LEU A 223 9.13 5.13 -2.50
CA LEU A 223 8.23 5.83 -1.61
C LEU A 223 6.89 6.02 -2.32
N THR A 224 5.82 5.44 -1.75
CA THR A 224 4.56 5.26 -2.48
C THR A 224 3.45 6.22 -2.06
N GLU A 225 3.52 6.76 -0.84
CA GLU A 225 2.44 7.54 -0.24
C GLU A 225 2.99 8.65 0.67
N LEU A 226 4.11 9.26 0.27
CA LEU A 226 4.79 10.22 1.11
C LEU A 226 3.89 11.38 1.49
N ASP A 227 3.67 11.53 2.77
CA ASP A 227 3.17 12.74 3.41
C ASP A 227 3.96 13.03 4.69
N ILE A 228 3.98 14.28 5.12
CA ILE A 228 4.76 14.70 6.28
C ILE A 228 3.86 15.47 7.24
N LYS A 229 3.45 14.77 8.28
CA LYS A 229 2.71 15.37 9.39
C LYS A 229 3.57 16.40 10.13
N ALA A 230 2.93 17.42 10.66
CA ALA A 230 3.56 18.42 11.53
C ALA A 230 4.31 17.78 12.71
N SER A 231 5.28 18.51 13.26
CA SER A 231 6.05 18.05 14.43
C SER A 231 5.14 17.79 15.63
N ASN A 232 5.57 16.90 16.52
CA ASN A 232 4.82 16.58 17.74
C ASN A 232 4.71 17.77 18.72
N THR A 233 5.48 18.83 18.49
CA THR A 233 5.49 20.07 19.30
C THR A 233 4.76 21.22 18.65
N PHE A 234 4.18 21.02 17.47
CA PHE A 234 3.42 22.05 16.78
C PHE A 234 2.14 22.37 17.56
N ASP A 235 1.93 23.65 17.87
CA ASP A 235 0.81 24.11 18.69
C ASP A 235 -0.43 24.53 17.89
N GLY A 236 -0.36 24.41 16.55
CA GLY A 236 -1.46 24.74 15.65
C GLY A 236 -1.70 26.23 15.45
N THR A 237 -0.82 27.10 15.98
CA THR A 237 -1.01 28.55 15.87
C THR A 237 -0.41 29.13 14.59
N GLU A 238 -1.02 30.20 14.08
CA GLU A 238 -0.51 30.95 12.92
C GLU A 238 0.89 31.52 13.18
N ALA A 239 1.22 31.83 14.43
CA ALA A 239 2.51 32.38 14.81
C ALA A 239 3.68 31.42 14.58
N THR A 240 3.45 30.12 14.75
CA THR A 240 4.46 29.06 14.57
C THR A 240 4.37 28.35 13.22
N LEU A 241 3.31 28.60 12.46
CA LEU A 241 3.01 27.92 11.20
C LEU A 241 4.14 28.04 10.16
N LYS A 242 4.71 29.23 10.02
CA LYS A 242 5.79 29.46 9.05
C LYS A 242 7.06 28.66 9.38
N ASP A 243 7.39 28.52 10.64
CA ASP A 243 8.54 27.74 11.08
C ASP A 243 8.28 26.24 10.86
N GLU A 244 7.04 25.81 11.05
CA GLU A 244 6.64 24.44 10.81
C GLU A 244 6.71 24.08 9.31
N TYR A 245 6.23 24.95 8.43
CA TYR A 245 6.40 24.76 6.97
C TYR A 245 7.88 24.72 6.56
N ASN A 246 8.74 25.53 7.17
CA ASN A 246 10.16 25.46 6.90
C ASN A 246 10.75 24.12 7.30
N LYS A 247 10.40 23.59 8.49
CA LYS A 247 10.83 22.26 8.93
C LYS A 247 10.36 21.18 7.98
N GLN A 248 9.10 21.25 7.54
CA GLN A 248 8.53 20.29 6.59
C GLN A 248 9.30 20.33 5.24
N ALA A 249 9.56 21.54 4.73
CA ALA A 249 10.34 21.69 3.49
C ALA A 249 11.75 21.11 3.61
N TYR A 250 12.44 21.33 4.75
CA TYR A 250 13.73 20.69 5.02
C TYR A 250 13.62 19.18 5.09
N ARG A 251 12.54 18.66 5.66
CA ARG A 251 12.30 17.23 5.75
C ARG A 251 12.16 16.58 4.37
N TYR A 252 11.41 17.20 3.45
CA TYR A 252 11.34 16.75 2.05
C TYR A 252 12.71 16.74 1.38
N LYS A 253 13.51 17.78 1.60
CA LYS A 253 14.88 17.85 1.09
C LYS A 253 15.75 16.71 1.63
N GLU A 254 15.73 16.44 2.94
CA GLU A 254 16.49 15.35 3.56
C GLU A 254 16.10 13.99 2.98
N ILE A 255 14.80 13.72 2.81
CA ILE A 255 14.30 12.49 2.20
C ILE A 255 14.84 12.36 0.76
N TYR A 256 14.74 13.42 -0.04
CA TYR A 256 15.26 13.41 -1.40
C TYR A 256 16.77 13.15 -1.44
N GLU A 257 17.55 13.81 -0.59
CA GLU A 257 18.99 13.61 -0.48
C GLU A 257 19.33 12.17 -0.05
N SER A 258 18.58 11.59 0.87
CA SER A 258 18.72 10.18 1.27
C SER A 258 18.41 9.21 0.11
N LEU A 259 17.36 9.47 -0.67
CA LEU A 259 17.09 8.67 -1.87
C LEU A 259 18.22 8.74 -2.89
N LYS A 260 18.78 9.92 -3.12
CA LYS A 260 19.96 10.12 -3.99
C LYS A 260 21.20 9.39 -3.48
N LYS A 261 21.40 9.39 -2.16
CA LYS A 261 22.48 8.64 -1.51
C LYS A 261 22.30 7.13 -1.74
N LEU A 262 21.10 6.60 -1.48
CA LEU A 262 20.78 5.19 -1.72
C LEU A 262 21.04 4.79 -3.19
N GLN A 263 20.63 5.62 -4.15
CA GLN A 263 20.94 5.39 -5.57
C GLN A 263 22.43 5.34 -5.84
N SER A 264 23.22 6.23 -5.21
CA SER A 264 24.69 6.23 -5.36
C SER A 264 25.36 5.00 -4.75
N GLU A 265 24.71 4.34 -3.81
CA GLU A 265 25.13 3.08 -3.17
C GLU A 265 24.68 1.84 -3.97
N GLY A 266 23.91 2.03 -5.06
CA GLY A 266 23.44 0.95 -5.93
C GLY A 266 22.03 0.42 -5.59
N VAL A 267 21.30 1.05 -4.69
CA VAL A 267 19.89 0.72 -4.45
C VAL A 267 19.03 1.26 -5.59
N GLU A 268 18.21 0.43 -6.19
CA GLU A 268 17.25 0.88 -7.17
C GLU A 268 16.09 1.60 -6.47
N VAL A 269 15.91 2.88 -6.77
CA VAL A 269 14.82 3.71 -6.25
C VAL A 269 13.85 3.99 -7.39
N GLY A 270 12.66 3.40 -7.30
CA GLY A 270 11.60 3.49 -8.31
C GLY A 270 10.95 4.87 -8.41
N GLY A 271 11.07 5.68 -7.35
CA GLY A 271 10.51 7.04 -7.32
C GLY A 271 10.00 7.44 -5.94
N MET A 272 9.39 8.63 -5.93
CA MET A 272 8.74 9.20 -4.76
C MET A 272 7.37 9.73 -5.19
N ILE A 273 6.31 9.19 -4.60
CA ILE A 273 4.93 9.60 -4.83
C ILE A 273 4.40 10.27 -3.56
N VAL A 274 3.78 11.41 -3.70
CA VAL A 274 3.14 12.11 -2.59
C VAL A 274 1.70 11.64 -2.42
N TRP A 275 1.24 11.53 -1.16
CA TRP A 275 -0.12 11.11 -0.83
C TRP A 275 -1.04 12.31 -0.61
N GLY A 276 -1.40 12.95 -1.67
CA GLY A 276 -2.23 14.15 -1.69
C GLY A 276 -1.50 15.34 -2.31
N VAL A 277 -2.29 16.28 -2.83
CA VAL A 277 -1.78 17.45 -3.57
C VAL A 277 -1.99 18.74 -2.78
N ILE A 278 -2.97 18.77 -1.89
CA ILE A 278 -3.32 19.95 -1.07
C ILE A 278 -3.78 19.51 0.32
N ASP A 279 -3.47 20.33 1.32
CA ASP A 279 -3.82 20.08 2.73
C ASP A 279 -5.32 19.83 2.92
N GLY A 280 -6.18 20.59 2.27
CA GLY A 280 -7.64 20.49 2.40
C GLY A 280 -8.23 19.13 1.99
N ASN A 281 -7.48 18.32 1.24
CA ASN A 281 -7.90 16.98 0.80
C ASN A 281 -7.05 15.87 1.43
N SER A 282 -6.18 16.21 2.39
CA SER A 282 -5.38 15.23 3.08
C SER A 282 -6.22 14.41 4.07
N TRP A 283 -5.97 13.10 4.11
CA TRP A 283 -6.53 12.22 5.13
C TRP A 283 -6.08 12.60 6.55
N LEU A 284 -4.96 13.29 6.66
CA LEU A 284 -4.41 13.77 7.94
C LEU A 284 -5.23 14.92 8.55
N GLN A 285 -6.02 15.66 7.75
CA GLN A 285 -6.77 16.81 8.24
C GLN A 285 -8.12 16.50 8.82
N SER A 286 -8.81 15.51 8.30
CA SER A 286 -10.25 15.52 8.37
C SER A 286 -10.85 14.73 9.53
N ASN A 287 -10.09 13.91 10.22
CA ASN A 287 -10.68 13.12 11.30
C ASN A 287 -9.66 12.56 12.27
N ALA A 288 -9.89 12.80 13.52
CA ALA A 288 -9.27 12.11 14.64
C ALA A 288 -9.30 10.56 14.51
N SER A 289 -10.21 10.02 13.70
CA SER A 289 -10.36 8.58 13.49
C SER A 289 -9.43 7.97 12.41
N VAL A 290 -8.74 8.78 11.63
CA VAL A 290 -7.91 8.31 10.51
C VAL A 290 -6.44 8.74 10.66
N GLY A 291 -5.96 8.95 11.87
CA GLY A 291 -4.55 9.27 12.13
C GLY A 291 -4.25 10.73 12.41
N GLY A 292 -5.21 11.64 12.33
CA GLY A 292 -5.14 12.93 12.98
C GLY A 292 -5.16 12.71 14.50
N GLY A 293 -4.29 13.38 15.25
CA GLY A 293 -4.31 13.27 16.69
C GLY A 293 -5.71 13.51 17.25
N ALA A 294 -6.07 12.81 18.30
CA ALA A 294 -7.37 12.88 18.96
C ALA A 294 -7.74 14.30 19.50
N ASP A 295 -6.84 15.24 19.37
CA ASP A 295 -6.94 16.62 19.85
C ASP A 295 -7.23 17.64 18.74
N GLY A 296 -7.43 17.21 17.50
CA GLY A 296 -7.70 18.10 16.39
C GLY A 296 -6.51 18.99 15.98
N THR A 297 -5.29 18.62 16.38
CA THR A 297 -4.09 19.31 15.93
C THR A 297 -4.03 19.29 14.41
N GLN A 298 -3.85 20.44 13.81
CA GLN A 298 -3.72 20.59 12.36
C GLN A 298 -2.55 19.75 11.88
N THR A 299 -2.86 18.75 11.12
CA THR A 299 -1.89 18.00 10.37
C THR A 299 -1.69 18.69 9.04
N GLN A 300 -0.47 18.82 8.61
CA GLN A 300 -0.16 19.53 7.39
C GLN A 300 0.31 18.53 6.36
N CYS A 301 -0.44 18.46 5.31
CA CYS A 301 -0.03 17.78 4.12
C CYS A 301 0.88 18.66 3.29
N PRO A 302 1.72 18.07 2.53
CA PRO A 302 2.74 18.78 1.79
C PRO A 302 2.22 19.45 0.53
N LEU A 303 2.62 20.63 0.35
CA LEU A 303 3.00 21.12 -0.97
C LEU A 303 4.30 21.86 -0.87
#